data_b2164c94fb764eb7fbe6fce0a489fc99
#
_entry.id   b2164c94fb764eb7fbe6fce0a489fc99
#
_cell.length_a   1.000
_cell.length_b   1.000
_cell.length_c   1.000
_cell.angle_alpha   90.00
_cell.angle_beta   90.00
_cell.angle_gamma   90.00
#
_symmetry.space_group_name_H-M   'P 1'
#
loop_
_entity.id
_entity.type
_entity.pdbx_description
1 polymer ?
#
loop_
_entity_poly.entity_id
_entity_poly.type
_entity_poly.pdbx_seq_one_letter_code
_entity_poly.pdbx_strand_id
1 'polypeptide(L)'
;MKPETSTHSWFALQTRSRYEHFAAAHLRSKGYELFLPVYTCRRRWSDRIKEVELPLFPGYVFCKFDLLNRLPILVTPGVIQVVGNGKNPLPIDDAEIAALQAVVQSELPRQPWPFLQVGQKVRIAYGPLCGFEGILVNVKGNHRLVLSVGLLRRSVAVEVDRAWVSPISSNLPHTSGANVPLHAS
;
A
#
# COMPACT_ATOMS: atom_id res chain seq x y z
N MET A 1 -33.91 4.25 -16.87
CA MET A 1 -32.95 4.97 -15.99
C MET A 1 -31.90 3.94 -15.58
N LYS A 2 -30.73 3.94 -16.23
CA LYS A 2 -29.63 3.07 -15.79
C LYS A 2 -29.08 3.63 -14.47
N PRO A 3 -28.76 2.81 -13.46
CA PRO A 3 -28.05 3.30 -12.30
C PRO A 3 -26.68 3.78 -12.76
N GLU A 4 -26.41 5.08 -12.57
CA GLU A 4 -25.06 5.62 -12.69
C GLU A 4 -24.21 4.95 -11.61
N THR A 5 -23.50 3.91 -11.99
CA THR A 5 -22.42 3.35 -11.18
C THR A 5 -21.41 4.48 -10.99
N SER A 6 -21.38 5.03 -9.80
CA SER A 6 -20.38 6.01 -9.37
C SER A 6 -19.00 5.48 -9.71
N THR A 7 -18.37 6.05 -10.74
CA THR A 7 -17.06 5.63 -11.26
C THR A 7 -15.90 6.16 -10.41
N HIS A 8 -16.15 6.37 -9.12
CA HIS A 8 -15.11 6.84 -8.21
C HIS A 8 -14.15 5.71 -7.85
N SER A 9 -12.91 5.86 -8.28
CA SER A 9 -11.81 4.94 -7.96
C SER A 9 -10.73 5.66 -7.17
N TRP A 10 -9.92 4.89 -6.46
CA TRP A 10 -8.74 5.41 -5.79
C TRP A 10 -7.62 5.68 -6.80
N PHE A 11 -7.00 6.83 -6.67
CA PHE A 11 -5.82 7.21 -7.43
C PHE A 11 -4.74 7.73 -6.49
N ALA A 12 -3.48 7.53 -6.86
CA ALA A 12 -2.37 8.21 -6.22
C ALA A 12 -2.16 9.58 -6.88
N LEU A 13 -2.04 10.59 -6.05
CA LEU A 13 -1.65 11.93 -6.45
C LEU A 13 -0.20 12.16 -6.07
N GLN A 14 0.63 12.48 -7.04
CA GLN A 14 1.97 12.94 -6.77
C GLN A 14 1.92 14.39 -6.30
N THR A 15 2.58 14.67 -5.17
CA THR A 15 2.66 16.00 -4.59
C THR A 15 4.10 16.51 -4.58
N ARG A 16 4.25 17.82 -4.42
CA ARG A 16 5.55 18.39 -4.06
C ARG A 16 6.00 17.83 -2.72
N SER A 17 7.29 17.65 -2.56
CA SER A 17 7.87 17.17 -1.30
C SER A 17 7.44 18.05 -0.12
N ARG A 18 6.99 17.45 0.97
CA ARG A 18 6.46 18.09 2.19
C ARG A 18 5.13 18.85 2.02
N TYR A 19 4.47 18.71 0.87
CA TYR A 19 3.15 19.29 0.62
C TYR A 19 2.01 18.28 0.79
N GLU A 20 2.30 17.05 1.20
CA GLU A 20 1.33 15.97 1.31
C GLU A 20 0.16 16.35 2.22
N HIS A 21 0.44 16.83 3.44
CA HIS A 21 -0.57 17.27 4.40
C HIS A 21 -1.35 18.50 3.90
N PHE A 22 -0.64 19.44 3.28
CA PHE A 22 -1.24 20.67 2.74
C PHE A 22 -2.21 20.34 1.58
N ALA A 23 -1.77 19.54 0.61
CA ALA A 23 -2.60 19.11 -0.50
C ALA A 23 -3.81 18.30 -0.02
N ALA A 24 -3.60 17.39 0.95
CA ALA A 24 -4.67 16.60 1.55
C ALA A 24 -5.71 17.50 2.24
N ALA A 25 -5.30 18.51 3.01
CA ALA A 25 -6.21 19.44 3.66
C ALA A 25 -7.07 20.22 2.64
N HIS A 26 -6.45 20.73 1.57
CA HIS A 26 -7.15 21.43 0.50
C HIS A 26 -8.13 20.56 -0.27
N LEU A 27 -7.75 19.31 -0.59
CA LEU A 27 -8.65 18.40 -1.27
C LEU A 27 -9.82 17.97 -0.38
N ARG A 28 -9.57 17.76 0.92
CA ARG A 28 -10.63 17.45 1.90
C ARG A 28 -11.61 18.59 2.02
N SER A 29 -11.17 19.85 2.02
CA SER A 29 -12.07 21.01 2.03
C SER A 29 -12.93 21.14 0.77
N LYS A 30 -12.51 20.53 -0.34
CA LYS A 30 -13.29 20.42 -1.58
C LYS A 30 -14.25 19.21 -1.57
N GLY A 31 -14.31 18.42 -0.49
CA GLY A 31 -15.22 17.28 -0.34
C GLY A 31 -14.72 15.95 -0.89
N TYR A 32 -13.44 15.84 -1.27
CA TYR A 32 -12.88 14.56 -1.73
C TYR A 32 -12.57 13.60 -0.57
N GLU A 33 -12.81 12.31 -0.80
CA GLU A 33 -12.35 11.25 0.09
C GLU A 33 -10.84 11.05 -0.07
N LEU A 34 -10.10 11.16 1.04
CA LEU A 34 -8.64 11.15 1.04
C LEU A 34 -8.07 10.18 2.05
N PHE A 35 -6.96 9.59 1.68
CA PHE A 35 -6.16 8.77 2.55
C PHE A 35 -4.69 9.17 2.45
N LEU A 36 -4.15 9.67 3.57
CA LEU A 36 -2.74 9.97 3.75
C LEU A 36 -2.20 9.09 4.88
N PRO A 37 -1.66 7.91 4.56
CA PRO A 37 -1.10 7.03 5.58
C PRO A 37 0.18 7.62 6.16
N VAL A 38 0.23 7.72 7.49
CA VAL A 38 1.36 8.27 8.24
C VAL A 38 1.90 7.26 9.25
N TYR A 39 3.12 7.48 9.69
CA TYR A 39 3.74 6.78 10.81
C TYR A 39 4.43 7.77 11.74
N THR A 40 4.48 7.43 13.02
CA THR A 40 5.16 8.24 14.02
C THR A 40 6.64 7.86 14.09
N CYS A 41 7.50 8.85 13.98
CA CYS A 41 8.94 8.71 14.08
C CYS A 41 9.47 9.61 15.20
N ARG A 42 10.30 9.02 16.09
CA ARG A 42 11.01 9.80 17.12
C ARG A 42 12.26 10.40 16.51
N ARG A 43 12.31 11.72 16.44
CA ARG A 43 13.50 12.46 16.02
C ARG A 43 14.14 13.18 17.20
N ARG A 44 15.44 13.00 17.35
CA ARG A 44 16.24 13.74 18.32
C ARG A 44 16.60 15.08 17.70
N TRP A 45 16.15 16.16 18.34
CA TRP A 45 16.64 17.52 18.13
C TRP A 45 17.70 17.79 19.22
N SER A 46 18.50 18.80 19.07
CA SER A 46 19.69 19.04 19.92
C SER A 46 19.44 18.90 21.43
N ASP A 47 18.26 19.25 21.91
CA ASP A 47 17.88 19.32 23.32
C ASP A 47 16.71 18.41 23.74
N ARG A 48 15.97 17.84 22.76
CA ARG A 48 14.75 17.08 23.05
C ARG A 48 14.42 16.05 21.98
N ILE A 49 13.67 15.01 22.37
CA ILE A 49 13.08 14.05 21.47
C ILE A 49 11.65 14.53 21.12
N LYS A 50 11.36 14.67 19.84
CA LYS A 50 10.02 14.97 19.35
C LYS A 50 9.50 13.78 18.55
N GLU A 51 8.21 13.48 18.75
CA GLU A 51 7.46 12.60 17.86
C GLU A 51 6.95 13.42 16.69
N VAL A 52 7.22 12.92 15.49
CA VAL A 52 6.85 13.58 14.23
C VAL A 52 6.10 12.56 13.38
N GLU A 53 4.95 12.97 12.86
CA GLU A 53 4.22 12.18 11.86
C GLU A 53 4.81 12.41 10.48
N LEU A 54 5.16 11.32 9.82
CA LEU A 54 5.72 11.32 8.47
C LEU A 54 4.87 10.46 7.54
N PRO A 55 4.71 10.85 6.27
CA PRO A 55 4.01 10.02 5.29
C PRO A 55 4.70 8.68 5.09
N LEU A 56 3.93 7.58 5.06
CA LEU A 56 4.43 6.25 4.67
C LEU A 56 4.85 6.22 3.20
N PHE A 57 4.25 7.06 2.36
CA PHE A 57 4.58 7.23 0.95
C PHE A 57 4.95 8.70 0.68
N PRO A 58 6.21 9.12 0.94
CA PRO A 58 6.62 10.50 0.71
C PRO A 58 6.38 10.96 -0.73
N GLY A 59 5.73 12.10 -0.89
CA GLY A 59 5.37 12.67 -2.18
C GLY A 59 4.07 12.15 -2.77
N TYR A 60 3.27 11.38 -2.01
CA TYR A 60 2.00 10.84 -2.51
C TYR A 60 0.87 11.00 -1.51
N VAL A 61 -0.34 11.24 -2.05
CA VAL A 61 -1.62 11.24 -1.34
C VAL A 61 -2.59 10.38 -2.14
N PHE A 62 -3.38 9.57 -1.47
CA PHE A 62 -4.43 8.78 -2.13
C PHE A 62 -5.75 9.55 -2.08
N CYS A 63 -6.44 9.60 -3.22
CA CYS A 63 -7.70 10.33 -3.37
C CYS A 63 -8.68 9.48 -4.19
N LYS A 64 -9.93 9.43 -3.73
CA LYS A 64 -11.00 8.74 -4.43
C LYS A 64 -11.83 9.77 -5.20
N PHE A 65 -11.91 9.62 -6.53
CA PHE A 65 -12.62 10.54 -7.38
C PHE A 65 -12.97 9.94 -8.74
N ASP A 66 -13.83 10.65 -9.48
CA ASP A 66 -14.12 10.36 -10.88
C ASP A 66 -13.03 10.99 -11.78
N LEU A 67 -12.38 10.15 -12.58
CA LEU A 67 -11.30 10.56 -13.47
C LEU A 67 -11.73 11.61 -14.50
N LEU A 68 -12.99 11.62 -14.91
CA LEU A 68 -13.54 12.61 -15.83
C LEU A 68 -13.54 14.01 -15.20
N ASN A 69 -13.68 14.09 -13.88
CA ASN A 69 -13.71 15.33 -13.10
C ASN A 69 -12.37 15.61 -12.37
N ARG A 70 -11.24 15.31 -13.00
CA ARG A 70 -9.91 15.44 -12.36
C ARG A 70 -9.37 16.87 -12.29
N LEU A 71 -9.92 17.81 -13.04
CA LEU A 71 -9.39 19.18 -13.12
C LEU A 71 -9.30 19.88 -11.76
N PRO A 72 -10.33 19.86 -10.89
CA PRO A 72 -10.26 20.49 -9.56
C PRO A 72 -9.15 19.94 -8.68
N ILE A 73 -8.74 18.67 -8.92
CA ILE A 73 -7.63 18.02 -8.20
C ILE A 73 -6.30 18.52 -8.73
N LEU A 74 -6.13 18.55 -10.05
CA LEU A 74 -4.87 18.98 -10.68
C LEU A 74 -4.52 20.45 -10.41
N VAL A 75 -5.52 21.32 -10.22
CA VAL A 75 -5.31 22.74 -9.88
C VAL A 75 -5.12 22.96 -8.36
N THR A 76 -5.15 21.91 -7.55
CA THR A 76 -4.93 22.03 -6.11
C THR A 76 -3.46 22.31 -5.82
N PRO A 77 -3.15 23.37 -5.05
CA PRO A 77 -1.76 23.70 -4.72
C PRO A 77 -1.03 22.51 -4.07
N GLY A 78 0.16 22.23 -4.55
CA GLY A 78 0.97 21.11 -4.09
C GLY A 78 0.77 19.81 -4.84
N VAL A 79 -0.31 19.63 -5.59
CA VAL A 79 -0.51 18.49 -6.50
C VAL A 79 0.29 18.73 -7.79
N ILE A 80 1.03 17.71 -8.23
CA ILE A 80 1.80 17.73 -9.48
C ILE A 80 1.01 17.02 -10.57
N GLN A 81 0.59 15.79 -10.30
CA GLN A 81 -0.15 14.96 -11.27
C GLN A 81 -0.87 13.79 -10.60
N VAL A 82 -1.78 13.17 -11.34
CA VAL A 82 -2.31 11.85 -11.02
C VAL A 82 -1.34 10.79 -11.54
N VAL A 83 -0.98 9.83 -10.71
CA VAL A 83 -0.03 8.77 -11.09
C VAL A 83 -0.67 7.80 -12.08
N GLY A 84 0.11 7.37 -13.06
CA GLY A 84 -0.34 6.44 -14.08
C GLY A 84 0.78 5.95 -14.97
N ASN A 85 0.41 5.42 -16.14
CA ASN A 85 1.36 5.03 -17.18
C ASN A 85 1.42 6.13 -18.24
N GLY A 86 2.40 7.02 -18.11
CA GLY A 86 2.53 8.18 -18.99
C GLY A 86 1.37 9.16 -18.84
N LYS A 87 0.59 9.36 -19.90
CA LYS A 87 -0.55 10.29 -19.90
C LYS A 87 -1.85 9.70 -19.32
N ASN A 88 -1.88 8.39 -19.09
CA ASN A 88 -3.07 7.69 -18.64
C ASN A 88 -3.00 7.43 -17.13
N PRO A 89 -3.81 8.14 -16.31
CA PRO A 89 -3.95 7.81 -14.90
C PRO A 89 -4.44 6.38 -14.70
N LEU A 90 -3.88 5.69 -13.72
CA LEU A 90 -4.28 4.33 -13.38
C LEU A 90 -4.88 4.29 -11.97
N PRO A 91 -6.03 3.62 -11.81
CA PRO A 91 -6.60 3.42 -10.48
C PRO A 91 -5.74 2.47 -9.67
N ILE A 92 -5.83 2.61 -8.35
CA ILE A 92 -5.28 1.67 -7.39
C ILE A 92 -6.41 0.73 -6.97
N ASP A 93 -6.08 -0.54 -6.76
CA ASP A 93 -7.04 -1.54 -6.30
C ASP A 93 -7.58 -1.16 -4.91
N ASP A 94 -8.90 -1.22 -4.75
CA ASP A 94 -9.56 -0.97 -3.47
C ASP A 94 -9.01 -1.89 -2.36
N ALA A 95 -8.61 -3.12 -2.71
CA ALA A 95 -8.01 -4.06 -1.76
C ALA A 95 -6.63 -3.59 -1.25
N GLU A 96 -5.81 -2.97 -2.10
CA GLU A 96 -4.53 -2.38 -1.69
C GLU A 96 -4.76 -1.21 -0.70
N ILE A 97 -5.73 -0.35 -0.99
CA ILE A 97 -6.08 0.76 -0.10
C ILE A 97 -6.66 0.25 1.22
N ALA A 98 -7.56 -0.73 1.17
CA ALA A 98 -8.15 -1.33 2.37
C ALA A 98 -7.07 -1.97 3.27
N ALA A 99 -6.10 -2.67 2.70
CA ALA A 99 -4.98 -3.24 3.44
C ALA A 99 -4.15 -2.15 4.14
N LEU A 100 -3.84 -1.05 3.44
CA LEU A 100 -3.11 0.08 4.02
C LEU A 100 -3.92 0.78 5.13
N GLN A 101 -5.23 0.96 4.94
CA GLN A 101 -6.10 1.52 5.96
C GLN A 101 -6.13 0.64 7.21
N ALA A 102 -6.24 -0.69 7.06
CA ALA A 102 -6.18 -1.63 8.17
C ALA A 102 -4.83 -1.55 8.93
N VAL A 103 -3.69 -1.42 8.20
CA VAL A 103 -2.39 -1.20 8.84
C VAL A 103 -2.35 0.07 9.66
N VAL A 104 -2.90 1.17 9.14
CA VAL A 104 -2.94 2.44 9.88
C VAL A 104 -3.85 2.36 11.10
N GLN A 105 -5.00 1.68 10.99
CA GLN A 105 -5.95 1.50 12.09
C GLN A 105 -5.47 0.52 13.15
N SER A 106 -4.62 -0.44 12.78
CA SER A 106 -4.12 -1.47 13.71
C SER A 106 -3.19 -0.96 14.81
N GLU A 107 -2.69 0.27 14.67
CA GLU A 107 -1.68 0.87 15.57
C GLU A 107 -0.37 0.06 15.71
N LEU A 108 -0.20 -1.00 14.91
CA LEU A 108 1.03 -1.78 14.88
C LEU A 108 2.22 -0.92 14.40
N PRO A 109 3.44 -1.17 14.90
CA PRO A 109 4.64 -0.50 14.43
C PRO A 109 4.80 -0.66 12.92
N ARG A 110 4.84 0.44 12.19
CA ARG A 110 4.92 0.48 10.73
C ARG A 110 5.95 1.49 10.26
N GLN A 111 6.50 1.24 9.10
CA GLN A 111 7.49 2.12 8.47
C GLN A 111 7.50 1.96 6.95
N PRO A 112 7.97 2.96 6.19
CA PRO A 112 8.28 2.79 4.77
C PRO A 112 9.25 1.64 4.56
N TRP A 113 9.05 0.88 3.48
CA TRP A 113 9.91 -0.24 3.11
C TRP A 113 10.30 -0.15 1.64
N PRO A 114 11.52 -0.49 1.25
CA PRO A 114 11.88 -0.62 -0.15
C PRO A 114 10.95 -1.60 -0.86
N PHE A 115 10.58 -1.30 -2.11
CA PHE A 115 9.74 -2.22 -2.88
C PHE A 115 10.47 -3.55 -3.07
N LEU A 116 9.92 -4.62 -2.51
CA LEU A 116 10.48 -5.97 -2.59
C LEU A 116 9.49 -6.90 -3.27
N GLN A 117 10.00 -7.64 -4.25
CA GLN A 117 9.27 -8.74 -4.89
C GLN A 117 9.68 -10.12 -4.34
N VAL A 118 10.65 -10.15 -3.43
CA VAL A 118 11.27 -11.39 -2.93
C VAL A 118 10.86 -11.63 -1.48
N GLY A 119 10.35 -12.84 -1.20
CA GLY A 119 9.96 -13.30 0.12
C GLY A 119 8.80 -14.29 0.07
N GLN A 120 8.51 -14.90 1.21
CA GLN A 120 7.40 -15.85 1.31
C GLN A 120 6.06 -15.10 1.35
N LYS A 121 5.14 -15.44 0.44
CA LYS A 121 3.76 -14.97 0.53
C LYS A 121 3.07 -15.64 1.72
N VAL A 122 2.40 -14.82 2.50
CA VAL A 122 1.73 -15.24 3.72
C VAL A 122 0.37 -14.56 3.84
N ARG A 123 -0.52 -15.20 4.59
CA ARG A 123 -1.81 -14.63 5.01
C ARG A 123 -1.80 -14.47 6.52
N ILE A 124 -2.34 -13.38 7.00
CA ILE A 124 -2.54 -13.17 8.43
C ILE A 124 -3.78 -13.93 8.87
N ALA A 125 -3.61 -14.88 9.80
CA ALA A 125 -4.69 -15.71 10.31
C ALA A 125 -5.37 -15.11 11.54
N TYR A 126 -4.67 -14.26 12.31
CA TYR A 126 -5.17 -13.67 13.55
C TYR A 126 -4.73 -12.21 13.70
N GLY A 127 -5.37 -11.49 14.62
CA GLY A 127 -5.03 -10.12 14.97
C GLY A 127 -5.68 -9.05 14.08
N PRO A 128 -5.27 -7.78 14.21
CA PRO A 128 -5.90 -6.64 13.57
C PRO A 128 -5.86 -6.67 12.03
N LEU A 129 -4.94 -7.43 11.46
CA LEU A 129 -4.74 -7.57 10.01
C LEU A 129 -5.21 -8.92 9.49
N CYS A 130 -6.09 -9.61 10.21
CA CYS A 130 -6.60 -10.92 9.80
C CYS A 130 -7.23 -10.87 8.40
N GLY A 131 -6.88 -11.86 7.55
CA GLY A 131 -7.35 -11.99 6.18
C GLY A 131 -6.47 -11.31 5.13
N PHE A 132 -5.59 -10.37 5.51
CA PHE A 132 -4.71 -9.74 4.55
C PHE A 132 -3.51 -10.63 4.17
N GLU A 133 -3.07 -10.44 2.94
CA GLU A 133 -1.92 -11.14 2.36
C GLU A 133 -0.76 -10.17 2.12
N GLY A 134 0.44 -10.68 2.21
CA GLY A 134 1.64 -9.89 1.94
C GLY A 134 2.89 -10.76 1.89
N ILE A 135 4.04 -10.14 1.92
CA ILE A 135 5.33 -10.81 1.93
C ILE A 135 5.91 -10.74 3.34
N LEU A 136 6.23 -11.90 3.92
CA LEU A 136 6.90 -11.95 5.21
C LEU A 136 8.40 -11.75 5.04
N VAL A 137 8.95 -10.81 5.80
CA VAL A 137 10.39 -10.58 5.89
C VAL A 137 10.83 -10.60 7.35
N ASN A 138 12.05 -11.04 7.58
CA ASN A 138 12.67 -11.00 8.91
C ASN A 138 13.70 -9.87 8.92
N VAL A 139 13.55 -8.94 9.85
CA VAL A 139 14.45 -7.80 10.00
C VAL A 139 14.87 -7.69 11.46
N LYS A 140 16.16 -7.92 11.74
CA LYS A 140 16.74 -7.81 13.11
C LYS A 140 15.97 -8.62 14.16
N GLY A 141 15.54 -9.83 13.80
CA GLY A 141 14.80 -10.72 14.71
C GLY A 141 13.30 -10.49 14.80
N ASN A 142 12.78 -9.40 14.26
CA ASN A 142 11.35 -9.11 14.22
C ASN A 142 10.74 -9.53 12.88
N HIS A 143 9.59 -10.16 12.93
CA HIS A 143 8.83 -10.52 11.73
C HIS A 143 8.03 -9.31 11.25
N ARG A 144 8.06 -9.06 9.95
CA ARG A 144 7.32 -7.96 9.33
C ARG A 144 6.55 -8.44 8.12
N LEU A 145 5.30 -8.00 8.04
CA LEU A 145 4.49 -8.13 6.83
C LEU A 145 4.79 -6.93 5.94
N VAL A 146 5.10 -7.19 4.68
CA VAL A 146 5.31 -6.14 3.69
C VAL A 146 4.12 -6.09 2.76
N LEU A 147 3.43 -4.96 2.75
CA LEU A 147 2.36 -4.62 1.82
C LEU A 147 2.91 -3.69 0.75
N SER A 148 2.56 -3.93 -0.50
CA SER A 148 3.06 -3.16 -1.62
C SER A 148 1.92 -2.51 -2.40
N VAL A 149 2.14 -1.26 -2.82
CA VAL A 149 1.32 -0.58 -3.82
C VAL A 149 2.06 -0.68 -5.15
N GLY A 150 1.59 -1.57 -6.02
CA GLY A 150 2.29 -1.94 -7.26
C GLY A 150 2.51 -0.75 -8.18
N LEU A 151 1.50 0.09 -8.35
CA LEU A 151 1.57 1.29 -9.20
C LEU A 151 2.65 2.27 -8.74
N LEU A 152 2.85 2.44 -7.45
CA LEU A 152 3.84 3.37 -6.90
C LEU A 152 5.23 2.74 -6.78
N ARG A 153 5.34 1.42 -6.95
CA ARG A 153 6.55 0.64 -6.63
C ARG A 153 7.09 0.97 -5.23
N ARG A 154 6.17 1.08 -4.29
CA ARG A 154 6.41 1.40 -2.88
C ARG A 154 5.80 0.33 -1.98
N SER A 155 6.43 0.11 -0.85
CA SER A 155 5.98 -0.88 0.13
C SER A 155 5.99 -0.29 1.52
N VAL A 156 5.16 -0.86 2.39
CA VAL A 156 5.10 -0.60 3.82
C VAL A 156 5.40 -1.88 4.56
N ALA A 157 6.28 -1.84 5.54
CA ALA A 157 6.47 -2.93 6.47
C ALA A 157 5.73 -2.64 7.77
N VAL A 158 4.97 -3.61 8.21
CA VAL A 158 4.28 -3.61 9.51
C VAL A 158 4.79 -4.75 10.35
N GLU A 159 5.02 -4.50 11.63
CA GLU A 159 5.47 -5.51 12.56
C GLU A 159 4.31 -6.43 12.94
N VAL A 160 4.50 -7.74 12.82
CA VAL A 160 3.47 -8.75 13.08
C VAL A 160 4.02 -9.85 13.98
N ASP A 161 3.15 -10.44 14.78
CA ASP A 161 3.51 -11.64 15.54
C ASP A 161 3.60 -12.83 14.58
N ARG A 162 4.67 -13.63 14.73
CA ARG A 162 4.85 -14.85 13.94
C ARG A 162 3.69 -15.84 14.08
N ALA A 163 3.08 -15.90 15.26
CA ALA A 163 1.94 -16.77 15.52
C ALA A 163 0.69 -16.41 14.70
N TRP A 164 0.63 -15.20 14.17
CA TRP A 164 -0.50 -14.73 13.34
C TRP A 164 -0.37 -15.09 11.86
N VAL A 165 0.77 -15.60 11.43
CA VAL A 165 1.13 -15.74 10.01
C VAL A 165 1.02 -17.18 9.55
N SER A 166 0.30 -17.41 8.47
CA SER A 166 0.20 -18.71 7.79
C SER A 166 0.76 -18.61 6.37
N PRO A 167 1.63 -19.53 5.94
CA PRO A 167 2.14 -19.55 4.58
C PRO A 167 1.01 -19.84 3.59
N ILE A 168 1.00 -19.13 2.47
CA ILE A 168 0.14 -19.45 1.34
C ILE A 168 0.91 -20.45 0.49
N SER A 169 0.43 -21.70 0.47
CA SER A 169 0.96 -22.73 -0.44
C SER A 169 0.57 -22.35 -1.86
N SER A 170 1.55 -21.99 -2.69
CA SER A 170 1.34 -21.94 -4.13
C SER A 170 1.19 -23.40 -4.60
N ASN A 171 -0.03 -23.83 -4.90
CA ASN A 171 -0.27 -25.05 -5.63
C ASN A 171 0.29 -24.86 -7.05
N LEU A 172 1.57 -25.18 -7.24
CA LEU A 172 2.07 -25.54 -8.56
C LEU A 172 1.47 -26.91 -8.88
N PRO A 173 0.80 -27.09 -10.01
CA PRO A 173 0.38 -28.43 -10.44
C PRO A 173 1.66 -29.24 -10.63
N HIS A 174 1.82 -30.30 -9.84
CA HIS A 174 2.79 -31.34 -10.12
C HIS A 174 2.42 -31.95 -11.46
N THR A 175 3.15 -31.60 -12.51
CA THR A 175 3.20 -32.43 -13.72
C THR A 175 3.85 -33.74 -13.32
N SER A 176 3.02 -34.74 -13.10
CA SER A 176 3.44 -36.13 -12.97
C SER A 176 4.23 -36.51 -14.23
N GLY A 177 5.53 -36.62 -14.08
CA GLY A 177 6.40 -37.22 -15.09
C GLY A 177 5.91 -38.63 -15.40
N ALA A 178 5.44 -38.79 -16.61
CA ALA A 178 5.12 -40.11 -17.15
C ALA A 178 6.39 -40.97 -17.12
N ASN A 179 6.30 -42.04 -16.38
CA ASN A 179 7.28 -43.10 -16.32
C ASN A 179 7.21 -43.88 -17.65
N VAL A 180 8.24 -43.74 -18.48
CA VAL A 180 8.41 -44.55 -19.70
C VAL A 180 9.19 -45.80 -19.28
N PRO A 181 8.64 -47.03 -19.43
CA PRO A 181 9.43 -48.22 -19.19
C PRO A 181 10.37 -48.50 -20.36
N LEU A 182 11.65 -48.58 -20.07
CA LEU A 182 12.68 -49.12 -20.97
C LEU A 182 12.49 -50.60 -21.07
N HIS A 183 12.04 -51.08 -22.24
CA HIS A 183 12.16 -52.49 -22.63
C HIS A 183 13.56 -52.69 -23.23
N ALA A 184 14.29 -53.60 -22.56
CA ALA A 184 15.50 -54.23 -23.10
C ALA A 184 15.11 -55.29 -24.18
N SER A 185 15.84 -55.31 -25.27
CA SER A 185 16.24 -56.50 -26.03
C SER A 185 17.44 -56.17 -26.89
#